data_6beb354caabdd09cd5b65baa21690866
#
_entry.id   6beb354caabdd09cd5b65baa21690866
#
_cell.length_a   1.000
_cell.length_b   1.000
_cell.length_c   1.000
_cell.angle_alpha   90.00
_cell.angle_beta   90.00
_cell.angle_gamma   90.00
#
_symmetry.space_group_name_H-M   'P 1'
#
loop_
_entity.id
_entity.type
_entity.pdbx_description
1 polymer ?
#
loop_
_entity_poly.entity_id
_entity_poly.type
_entity_poly.pdbx_seq_one_letter_code
_entity_poly.pdbx_strand_id
1 'polypeptide(L)'
;MSKKPILFCTQCGAPVERKIPEGDDHERYVCTACGEIFYENPLNIVGTLPVWEDRVLLCRRAIDPRKGYWTLPAGHQEMKETTRDGAARETQEEAGIDFRIADEPYVYLDLAHAS
;
A
#
# COMPACT_ATOMS: atom_id res chain seq x y z
N MET A 1 2.40 9.73 -5.88
CA MET A 1 1.78 10.66 -4.91
C MET A 1 2.77 10.95 -3.80
N SER A 2 3.14 12.21 -3.61
CA SER A 2 4.07 12.58 -2.57
C SER A 2 3.36 12.66 -1.22
N LYS A 3 4.01 12.19 -0.18
CA LYS A 3 3.49 12.29 1.18
C LYS A 3 3.75 13.69 1.73
N LYS A 4 2.83 14.18 2.55
CA LYS A 4 3.02 15.43 3.26
C LYS A 4 4.14 15.28 4.29
N PRO A 5 4.94 16.32 4.51
CA PRO A 5 5.98 16.24 5.52
C PRO A 5 5.39 16.08 6.92
N ILE A 6 6.11 15.36 7.77
CA ILE A 6 5.78 15.24 9.18
C ILE A 6 6.29 16.50 9.88
N LEU A 7 5.41 17.18 10.59
CA LEU A 7 5.77 18.43 11.27
C LEU A 7 5.95 18.26 12.77
N PHE A 8 5.17 17.37 13.38
CA PHE A 8 5.15 17.19 14.83
C PHE A 8 5.20 15.73 15.23
N CYS A 9 5.82 15.46 16.37
CA CYS A 9 5.89 14.12 16.93
C CYS A 9 4.51 13.65 17.38
N THR A 10 4.12 12.44 16.99
CA THR A 10 2.85 11.85 17.40
C THR A 10 2.90 11.34 18.85
N GLN A 11 4.07 11.25 19.45
CA GLN A 11 4.23 10.76 20.81
C GLN A 11 4.22 11.88 21.83
N CYS A 12 4.88 13.02 21.56
CA CYS A 12 4.98 14.10 22.53
C CYS A 12 4.54 15.46 22.01
N GLY A 13 4.24 15.60 20.72
CA GLY A 13 3.77 16.85 20.13
C GLY A 13 4.84 17.87 19.80
N ALA A 14 6.12 17.60 20.08
CA ALA A 14 7.20 18.51 19.76
C ALA A 14 7.49 18.52 18.25
N PRO A 15 8.12 19.59 17.72
CA PRO A 15 8.52 19.61 16.32
C PRO A 15 9.51 18.51 15.98
N VAL A 16 9.47 18.01 14.75
CA VAL A 16 10.45 17.06 14.24
C VAL A 16 11.41 17.75 13.28
N GLU A 17 12.59 17.16 13.12
CA GLU A 17 13.60 17.61 12.16
C GLU A 17 14.04 16.45 11.28
N ARG A 18 14.54 16.75 10.08
CA ARG A 18 15.13 15.73 9.22
C ARG A 18 16.60 15.61 9.52
N LYS A 19 17.03 14.40 9.89
CA LYS A 19 18.45 14.10 10.10
C LYS A 19 18.69 12.60 9.95
N ILE A 20 19.94 12.22 9.81
CA ILE A 20 20.34 10.82 9.75
C ILE A 20 20.55 10.33 11.18
N PRO A 21 19.68 9.43 11.70
CA PRO A 21 19.85 8.88 13.04
C PRO A 21 21.14 8.07 13.16
N GLU A 22 21.64 7.94 14.37
CA GLU A 22 22.82 7.12 14.65
C GLU A 22 22.59 5.69 14.16
N GLY A 23 23.53 5.16 13.37
CA GLY A 23 23.44 3.81 12.81
C GLY A 23 22.60 3.71 11.55
N ASP A 24 21.99 4.79 11.09
CA ASP A 24 21.21 4.82 9.86
C ASP A 24 22.03 5.39 8.70
N ASP A 25 21.53 5.27 7.49
CA ASP A 25 22.18 5.79 6.28
C ASP A 25 21.26 6.74 5.48
N HIS A 26 20.05 6.99 5.97
CA HIS A 26 19.07 7.86 5.33
C HIS A 26 18.52 8.88 6.30
N GLU A 27 18.15 10.04 5.77
CA GLU A 27 17.43 11.03 6.56
C GLU A 27 16.05 10.51 6.98
N ARG A 28 15.72 10.74 8.26
CA ARG A 28 14.42 10.42 8.82
C ARG A 28 13.89 11.64 9.52
N TYR A 29 12.60 11.62 9.85
CA TYR A 29 12.03 12.61 10.76
C TYR A 29 12.31 12.17 12.18
N VAL A 30 12.96 13.03 12.96
CA VAL A 30 13.34 12.73 14.34
C VAL A 30 12.78 13.81 15.25
N CYS A 31 12.14 13.41 16.33
CA CYS A 31 11.62 14.36 17.30
C CYS A 31 12.76 15.10 18.00
N THR A 32 12.64 16.42 18.08
CA THR A 32 13.64 17.26 18.73
C THR A 32 13.62 17.15 20.25
N ALA A 33 12.54 16.63 20.83
CA ALA A 33 12.38 16.52 22.30
C ALA A 33 12.58 15.09 22.80
N CYS A 34 11.81 14.12 22.28
CA CYS A 34 11.87 12.74 22.80
C CYS A 34 12.76 11.80 21.99
N GLY A 35 13.24 12.23 20.82
CA GLY A 35 14.12 11.43 19.98
C GLY A 35 13.43 10.36 19.16
N GLU A 36 12.10 10.29 19.15
CA GLU A 36 11.37 9.31 18.36
C GLU A 36 11.69 9.45 16.88
N ILE A 37 11.90 8.34 16.22
CA ILE A 37 12.26 8.30 14.79
C ILE A 37 11.03 7.82 14.00
N PHE A 38 10.69 8.58 12.96
CA PHE A 38 9.56 8.25 12.09
C PHE A 38 10.07 7.80 10.74
N TYR A 39 9.76 6.56 10.39
CA TYR A 39 10.13 5.95 9.12
C TYR A 39 8.98 6.10 8.13
N GLU A 40 9.30 6.44 6.89
CA GLU A 40 8.34 6.46 5.81
C GLU A 40 8.53 5.22 4.97
N ASN A 41 7.50 4.42 4.85
CA ASN A 41 7.54 3.18 4.07
C ASN A 41 6.59 3.26 2.87
N PRO A 42 6.91 2.57 1.76
CA PRO A 42 5.97 2.45 0.66
C PRO A 42 4.66 1.80 1.12
N LEU A 43 3.58 2.19 0.49
CA LEU A 43 2.30 1.52 0.68
C LEU A 43 2.25 0.30 -0.24
N ASN A 44 1.89 -0.86 0.32
CA ASN A 44 1.74 -2.08 -0.46
C ASN A 44 0.34 -2.14 -1.05
N ILE A 45 0.27 -2.36 -2.36
CA ILE A 45 -0.97 -2.67 -3.06
C ILE A 45 -0.99 -4.16 -3.30
N VAL A 46 -2.07 -4.81 -2.92
CA VAL A 46 -2.27 -6.24 -3.12
C VAL A 46 -3.54 -6.46 -3.92
N GLY A 47 -3.53 -7.48 -4.77
CA GLY A 47 -4.65 -7.76 -5.63
C GLY A 47 -4.54 -9.11 -6.27
N THR A 48 -5.52 -9.42 -7.10
CA THR A 48 -5.57 -10.71 -7.80
C THR A 48 -5.69 -10.50 -9.30
N LEU A 49 -5.33 -11.54 -10.03
CA LEU A 49 -5.63 -11.71 -11.45
C LEU A 49 -6.63 -12.85 -11.54
N PRO A 50 -7.95 -12.56 -11.42
CA PRO A 50 -8.93 -13.64 -11.45
C PRO A 50 -9.11 -14.15 -12.87
N VAL A 51 -8.98 -15.45 -13.03
CA VAL A 51 -9.05 -16.11 -14.34
C VAL A 51 -10.17 -17.13 -14.33
N TRP A 52 -11.01 -17.09 -15.36
CA TRP A 52 -12.02 -18.10 -15.61
C TRP A 52 -11.91 -18.54 -17.07
N GLU A 53 -11.53 -19.79 -17.28
CA GLU A 53 -11.23 -20.33 -18.61
C GLU A 53 -10.13 -19.49 -19.29
N ASP A 54 -10.44 -18.80 -20.40
CA ASP A 54 -9.50 -17.93 -21.10
C ASP A 54 -9.77 -16.43 -20.88
N ARG A 55 -10.53 -16.10 -19.81
CA ARG A 55 -10.94 -14.73 -19.51
C ARG A 55 -10.38 -14.26 -18.19
N VAL A 56 -10.19 -12.96 -18.11
CA VAL A 56 -9.72 -12.27 -16.90
C VAL A 56 -10.82 -11.33 -16.42
N LEU A 57 -11.10 -11.35 -15.11
CA LEU A 57 -12.03 -10.42 -14.51
C LEU A 57 -11.36 -9.07 -14.30
N LEU A 58 -12.01 -8.03 -14.79
CA LEU A 58 -11.60 -6.65 -14.56
C LEU A 58 -12.72 -5.90 -13.86
N CYS A 59 -12.32 -4.96 -13.01
CA CYS A 59 -13.24 -4.06 -12.34
C CYS A 59 -13.11 -2.66 -12.94
N ARG A 60 -14.23 -1.95 -13.05
CA ARG A 60 -14.23 -0.58 -13.53
C ARG A 60 -14.18 0.36 -12.34
N ARG A 61 -13.23 1.28 -12.35
CA ARG A 61 -13.07 2.22 -11.24
C ARG A 61 -14.30 3.13 -11.13
N ALA A 62 -14.83 3.24 -9.91
CA ALA A 62 -15.98 4.09 -9.62
C ALA A 62 -15.59 5.45 -9.07
N ILE A 63 -14.34 5.64 -8.68
CA ILE A 63 -13.84 6.88 -8.07
C ILE A 63 -12.52 7.32 -8.72
N ASP A 64 -12.19 8.60 -8.57
CA ASP A 64 -10.90 9.12 -8.98
C ASP A 64 -9.78 8.62 -8.03
N PRO A 65 -8.53 8.50 -8.49
CA PRO A 65 -8.09 8.80 -9.85
C PRO A 65 -8.52 7.73 -10.85
N ARG A 66 -8.56 8.11 -12.13
CA ARG A 66 -8.87 7.21 -13.25
C ARG A 66 -10.24 6.56 -13.18
N LYS A 67 -11.25 7.31 -12.71
CA LYS A 67 -12.63 6.87 -12.74
C LYS A 67 -13.02 6.41 -14.15
N GLY A 68 -13.68 5.25 -14.24
CA GLY A 68 -14.10 4.67 -15.50
C GLY A 68 -13.07 3.78 -16.21
N TYR A 69 -11.81 3.79 -15.75
CA TYR A 69 -10.79 2.88 -16.28
C TYR A 69 -10.95 1.48 -15.70
N TRP A 70 -10.53 0.50 -16.48
CA TRP A 70 -10.54 -0.90 -16.04
C TRP A 70 -9.28 -1.23 -15.27
N THR A 71 -9.43 -2.03 -14.23
CA THR A 71 -8.33 -2.46 -13.37
C THR A 71 -8.58 -3.84 -12.80
N LEU A 72 -7.52 -4.48 -12.34
CA LEU A 72 -7.64 -5.70 -11.56
C LEU A 72 -8.16 -5.36 -10.15
N PRO A 73 -8.87 -6.29 -9.48
CA PRO A 73 -9.24 -6.11 -8.08
C PRO A 73 -7.99 -5.96 -7.23
N ALA A 74 -7.83 -4.82 -6.57
CA ALA A 74 -6.65 -4.52 -5.78
C ALA A 74 -6.92 -3.37 -4.80
N GLY A 75 -6.11 -3.29 -3.76
CA GLY A 75 -6.16 -2.21 -2.80
C GLY A 75 -5.00 -2.26 -1.83
N HIS A 76 -5.00 -1.37 -0.87
CA HIS A 76 -3.93 -1.30 0.13
C HIS A 76 -3.96 -2.50 1.06
N GLN A 77 -2.80 -3.10 1.28
CA GLN A 77 -2.64 -4.12 2.31
C GLN A 77 -2.85 -3.49 3.68
N GLU A 78 -3.60 -4.15 4.53
CA GLU A 78 -3.85 -3.69 5.88
C GLU A 78 -2.87 -4.32 6.86
N MET A 79 -2.83 -3.74 8.06
CA MET A 79 -1.99 -4.25 9.14
C MET A 79 -2.42 -5.66 9.53
N LYS A 80 -1.43 -6.50 9.84
CA LYS A 80 -1.63 -7.88 10.33
C LYS A 80 -2.25 -8.84 9.33
N GLU A 81 -2.25 -8.49 8.05
CA GLU A 81 -2.65 -9.46 7.03
C GLU A 81 -1.47 -9.78 6.12
N THR A 82 -1.46 -10.98 5.56
CA THR A 82 -0.49 -11.36 4.54
C THR A 82 -0.87 -10.73 3.20
N THR A 83 0.07 -10.71 2.26
CA THR A 83 -0.25 -10.24 0.91
C THR A 83 -1.36 -11.08 0.27
N ARG A 84 -1.34 -12.40 0.51
CA ARG A 84 -2.37 -13.33 0.04
C ARG A 84 -3.74 -13.01 0.63
N ASP A 85 -3.80 -12.81 1.93
CA ASP A 85 -5.06 -12.50 2.62
C ASP A 85 -5.60 -11.13 2.19
N GLY A 86 -4.72 -10.14 2.05
CA GLY A 86 -5.10 -8.82 1.57
C GLY A 86 -5.63 -8.86 0.15
N ALA A 87 -4.96 -9.60 -0.74
CA ALA A 87 -5.41 -9.75 -2.13
C ALA A 87 -6.78 -10.45 -2.19
N ALA A 88 -6.99 -11.47 -1.37
CA ALA A 88 -8.27 -12.17 -1.29
C ALA A 88 -9.37 -11.24 -0.78
N ARG A 89 -9.10 -10.47 0.26
CA ARG A 89 -10.04 -9.50 0.83
C ARG A 89 -10.45 -8.45 -0.20
N GLU A 90 -9.48 -7.84 -0.87
CA GLU A 90 -9.76 -6.83 -1.90
C GLU A 90 -10.58 -7.40 -3.05
N THR A 91 -10.28 -8.62 -3.48
CA THR A 91 -11.05 -9.27 -4.54
C THR A 91 -12.50 -9.50 -4.11
N GLN A 92 -12.72 -9.95 -2.88
CA GLN A 92 -14.05 -10.16 -2.35
C GLN A 92 -14.82 -8.85 -2.23
N GLU A 93 -14.19 -7.80 -1.73
CA GLU A 93 -14.82 -6.49 -1.56
C GLU A 93 -15.20 -5.84 -2.88
N GLU A 94 -14.32 -5.92 -3.89
CA GLU A 94 -14.52 -5.23 -5.16
C GLU A 94 -15.32 -6.03 -6.18
N ALA A 95 -15.16 -7.35 -6.21
CA ALA A 95 -15.77 -8.19 -7.22
C ALA A 95 -16.90 -9.09 -6.68
N GLY A 96 -16.87 -9.44 -5.39
CA GLY A 96 -17.91 -10.24 -4.75
C GLY A 96 -18.09 -11.63 -5.35
N ILE A 97 -17.03 -12.21 -5.91
CA ILE A 97 -17.08 -13.50 -6.59
C ILE A 97 -16.52 -14.62 -5.72
N ASP A 98 -16.92 -15.86 -6.01
CA ASP A 98 -16.26 -17.03 -5.46
C ASP A 98 -14.98 -17.30 -6.24
N PHE A 99 -13.89 -17.51 -5.52
CA PHE A 99 -12.60 -17.74 -6.14
C PHE A 99 -11.69 -18.58 -5.23
N ARG A 100 -10.63 -19.08 -5.81
CA ARG A 100 -9.56 -19.78 -5.09
C ARG A 100 -8.25 -19.11 -5.42
N ILE A 101 -7.45 -18.81 -4.38
CA ILE A 101 -6.13 -18.24 -4.55
C ILE A 101 -5.13 -19.34 -4.86
N ALA A 102 -4.31 -19.15 -5.90
CA ALA A 102 -3.22 -20.05 -6.22
C ALA A 102 -2.16 -20.04 -5.11
N ASP A 103 -1.40 -21.13 -4.99
CA ASP A 103 -0.41 -21.28 -3.92
C ASP A 103 0.76 -20.33 -4.06
N GLU A 104 1.15 -19.99 -5.30
CA GLU A 104 2.27 -19.10 -5.57
C GLU A 104 1.79 -17.76 -6.11
N PRO A 105 2.50 -16.66 -5.78
CA PRO A 105 2.19 -15.36 -6.39
C PRO A 105 2.36 -15.43 -7.90
N TYR A 106 1.44 -14.84 -8.63
CA TYR A 106 1.51 -14.81 -10.08
C TYR A 106 2.56 -13.84 -10.58
N VAL A 107 2.60 -12.64 -9.98
CA VAL A 107 3.53 -11.60 -10.38
C VAL A 107 3.74 -10.60 -9.25
N TYR A 108 4.95 -10.03 -9.20
CA TYR A 108 5.24 -8.86 -8.38
C TYR A 108 5.50 -7.69 -9.32
N LEU A 109 4.84 -6.56 -9.07
CA LEU A 109 5.01 -5.34 -9.84
C LEU A 109 5.55 -4.24 -8.95
N ASP A 110 6.59 -3.58 -9.43
CA ASP A 110 7.12 -2.38 -8.79
C ASP A 110 6.61 -1.17 -9.57
N LEU A 111 5.70 -0.44 -8.94
CA LEU A 111 5.04 0.71 -9.57
C LEU A 111 5.56 2.00 -8.91
N ALA A 112 6.81 2.33 -9.17
CA ALA A 112 7.50 3.45 -8.54
C ALA A 112 6.79 4.80 -8.73
N HIS A 113 5.98 4.92 -9.76
CA HIS A 113 5.26 6.17 -10.10
C HIS A 113 3.75 5.98 -10.14
N ALA A 114 3.25 5.00 -9.41
CA ALA A 114 1.80 4.81 -9.30
C ALA A 114 1.19 6.00 -8.55
N SER A 115 0.33 6.72 -9.20
CA SER A 115 -0.30 7.92 -8.65
C SER A 115 -1.80 7.91 -8.88
#